data_b9e933fb9381a67368c4d725af817d8e
#
_entry.id   b9e933fb9381a67368c4d725af817d8e
#
_cell.length_a   1.000
_cell.length_b   1.000
_cell.length_c   1.000
_cell.angle_alpha   90.00
_cell.angle_beta   90.00
_cell.angle_gamma   90.00
#
_symmetry.space_group_name_H-M   'P 1'
#
loop_
_entity.id
_entity.type
_entity.pdbx_description
1 polymer ?
#
loop_
_entity_poly.entity_id
_entity_poly.type
_entity_poly.pdbx_seq_one_letter_code
_entity_poly.pdbx_strand_id
1 'polypeptide(L)'
;MKEKKIVIFMTSIEDGGVEKNLFLISNFLIKKFNKISIITLSNRFKKRFDKNIKLIFFKNNYFVNFGRRKKFFLCLFLLFFEILKNKNVIVLSFQGNVYCTLLCKLLGVKVIVRSNTSPEGWSQNIIKHFFLELSLIVLTK
;
A
#
# COMPACT_ATOMS: atom_id res chain seq x y z
N MET A 1 -9.54 17.44 -16.71
CA MET A 1 -8.64 16.97 -15.63
C MET A 1 -8.48 15.46 -15.75
N LYS A 2 -7.24 14.92 -15.86
CA LYS A 2 -7.05 13.46 -15.85
C LYS A 2 -7.45 12.93 -14.47
N GLU A 3 -8.38 11.98 -14.43
CA GLU A 3 -8.82 11.34 -13.18
C GLU A 3 -7.63 10.71 -12.45
N LYS A 4 -7.48 11.06 -11.18
CA LYS A 4 -6.44 10.47 -10.33
C LYS A 4 -6.80 9.01 -10.00
N LYS A 5 -5.86 8.12 -10.20
CA LYS A 5 -5.98 6.71 -9.81
C LYS A 5 -5.51 6.54 -8.36
N ILE A 6 -6.22 5.74 -7.58
CA ILE A 6 -5.77 5.33 -6.25
C ILE A 6 -5.12 3.95 -6.34
N VAL A 7 -3.93 3.83 -5.78
CA VAL A 7 -3.23 2.56 -5.63
C VAL A 7 -3.06 2.27 -4.14
N ILE A 8 -3.72 1.24 -3.65
CA ILE A 8 -3.64 0.80 -2.27
C ILE A 8 -2.51 -0.23 -2.17
N PHE A 9 -1.58 0.00 -1.25
CA PHE A 9 -0.46 -0.88 -0.99
C PHE A 9 -0.68 -1.68 0.30
N MET A 10 -0.86 -2.99 0.15
CA MET A 10 -1.00 -3.94 1.26
C MET A 10 -0.41 -5.29 0.89
N THR A 11 0.73 -5.62 1.47
CA THR A 11 1.56 -6.76 1.05
C THR A 11 0.93 -8.11 1.35
N SER A 12 0.25 -8.25 2.48
CA SER A 12 -0.50 -9.47 2.82
C SER A 12 -1.87 -9.12 3.36
N ILE A 13 -2.87 -9.88 2.95
CA ILE A 13 -4.22 -9.79 3.47
C ILE A 13 -4.47 -11.05 4.29
N GLU A 14 -4.60 -10.87 5.60
CA GLU A 14 -4.94 -11.90 6.58
C GLU A 14 -6.33 -11.58 7.13
N ASP A 15 -6.80 -12.28 8.14
CA ASP A 15 -8.14 -12.02 8.69
C ASP A 15 -8.03 -11.21 10.00
N GLY A 16 -7.54 -9.97 9.89
CA GLY A 16 -7.29 -9.07 11.02
C GLY A 16 -8.06 -7.74 10.97
N GLY A 17 -7.83 -6.88 11.96
CA GLY A 17 -8.49 -5.57 12.05
C GLY A 17 -8.06 -4.58 10.96
N VAL A 18 -6.82 -4.65 10.52
CA VAL A 18 -6.28 -3.80 9.44
C VAL A 18 -6.97 -4.14 8.13
N GLU A 19 -7.20 -5.41 7.87
CA GLU A 19 -7.84 -5.93 6.68
C GLU A 19 -9.32 -5.57 6.61
N LYS A 20 -10.04 -5.63 7.74
CA LYS A 20 -11.42 -5.14 7.81
C LYS A 20 -11.51 -3.69 7.37
N ASN A 21 -10.59 -2.85 7.85
CA ASN A 21 -10.50 -1.45 7.43
C ASN A 21 -10.12 -1.30 5.95
N LEU A 22 -9.24 -2.16 5.42
CA LEU A 22 -8.90 -2.17 4.00
C LEU A 22 -10.15 -2.41 3.15
N PHE A 23 -10.97 -3.40 3.48
CA PHE A 23 -12.20 -3.69 2.74
C PHE A 23 -13.19 -2.53 2.81
N LEU A 24 -13.42 -1.98 4.01
CA LEU A 24 -14.33 -0.84 4.19
C LEU A 24 -13.88 0.38 3.40
N ILE A 25 -12.61 0.77 3.54
CA ILE A 25 -12.06 1.96 2.89
C ILE A 25 -12.02 1.78 1.38
N SER A 26 -11.57 0.64 0.87
CA SER A 26 -11.49 0.41 -0.59
C SER A 26 -12.86 0.39 -1.24
N ASN A 27 -13.85 -0.28 -0.62
CA ASN A 27 -15.23 -0.33 -1.12
C ASN A 27 -15.96 1.01 -0.99
N PHE A 28 -15.58 1.87 -0.04
CA PHE A 28 -16.06 3.24 0.02
C PHE A 28 -15.42 4.12 -1.06
N LEU A 29 -14.10 4.03 -1.21
CA LEU A 29 -13.36 4.85 -2.16
C LEU A 29 -13.75 4.58 -3.61
N ILE A 30 -14.07 3.32 -3.98
CA ILE A 30 -14.47 3.00 -5.37
C ILE A 30 -15.76 3.69 -5.79
N LYS A 31 -16.62 4.07 -4.83
CA LYS A 31 -17.82 4.88 -5.09
C LYS A 31 -17.51 6.35 -5.38
N LYS A 32 -16.32 6.81 -5.03
CA LYS A 32 -15.87 8.21 -5.20
C LYS A 32 -14.82 8.38 -6.30
N PHE A 33 -14.06 7.32 -6.58
CA PHE A 33 -12.96 7.30 -7.54
C PHE A 33 -13.15 6.14 -8.51
N ASN A 34 -13.17 6.43 -9.79
CA ASN A 34 -13.46 5.43 -10.83
C ASN A 34 -12.35 4.37 -11.02
N LYS A 35 -11.14 4.63 -10.51
CA LYS A 35 -9.98 3.75 -10.75
C LYS A 35 -9.23 3.47 -9.45
N ILE A 36 -9.49 2.30 -8.87
CA ILE A 36 -8.77 1.80 -7.70
C ILE A 36 -8.05 0.50 -8.04
N SER A 37 -6.79 0.41 -7.64
CA SER A 37 -6.01 -0.83 -7.70
C SER A 37 -5.46 -1.16 -6.32
N ILE A 38 -5.42 -2.43 -5.97
CA ILE A 38 -4.83 -2.91 -4.72
C ILE A 38 -3.67 -3.82 -5.08
N ILE A 39 -2.49 -3.51 -4.56
CA ILE A 39 -1.30 -4.35 -4.68
C ILE A 39 -1.21 -5.26 -3.46
N THR A 40 -1.21 -6.56 -3.72
CA THR A 40 -1.13 -7.60 -2.70
C THR A 40 -0.47 -8.85 -3.28
N LEU A 41 -0.13 -9.82 -2.44
CA LEU A 41 0.47 -11.08 -2.92
C LEU A 41 -0.54 -12.13 -3.35
N SER A 42 -1.76 -12.05 -2.87
CA SER A 42 -2.74 -13.11 -3.04
C SER A 42 -4.10 -12.55 -3.44
N ASN A 43 -4.83 -13.31 -4.24
CA ASN A 43 -6.20 -13.01 -4.62
C ASN A 43 -7.26 -13.69 -3.73
N ARG A 44 -6.82 -14.34 -2.63
CA ARG A 44 -7.68 -15.13 -1.75
C ARG A 44 -8.96 -14.39 -1.31
N PHE A 45 -8.84 -13.10 -1.04
CA PHE A 45 -9.95 -12.27 -0.56
C PHE A 45 -10.63 -11.44 -1.66
N LYS A 46 -10.44 -11.78 -2.93
CA LYS A 46 -11.01 -11.04 -4.08
C LYS A 46 -12.52 -10.80 -3.94
N LYS A 47 -13.26 -11.75 -3.40
CA LYS A 47 -14.72 -11.68 -3.23
C LYS A 47 -15.18 -10.63 -2.22
N ARG A 48 -14.30 -10.15 -1.34
CA ARG A 48 -14.61 -9.11 -0.33
C ARG A 48 -14.49 -7.68 -0.90
N PHE A 49 -13.87 -7.54 -2.07
CA PHE A 49 -13.74 -6.26 -2.76
C PHE A 49 -14.84 -6.06 -3.80
N ASP A 50 -15.19 -4.82 -4.04
CA ASP A 50 -16.05 -4.46 -5.16
C ASP A 50 -15.44 -4.96 -6.48
N LYS A 51 -16.30 -5.40 -7.40
CA LYS A 51 -15.89 -5.95 -8.71
C LYS A 51 -15.09 -4.98 -9.57
N ASN A 52 -15.24 -3.69 -9.36
CA ASN A 52 -14.54 -2.63 -10.09
C ASN A 52 -13.12 -2.36 -9.53
N ILE A 53 -12.76 -2.94 -8.38
CA ILE A 53 -11.43 -2.82 -7.80
C ILE A 53 -10.49 -3.81 -8.47
N LYS A 54 -9.40 -3.30 -9.05
CA LYS A 54 -8.39 -4.13 -9.70
C LYS A 54 -7.38 -4.65 -8.68
N LEU A 55 -7.29 -5.97 -8.51
CA LEU A 55 -6.21 -6.57 -7.73
C LEU A 55 -4.97 -6.78 -8.63
N ILE A 56 -3.82 -6.33 -8.15
CA ILE A 56 -2.51 -6.49 -8.78
C ILE A 56 -1.70 -7.42 -7.89
N PHE A 57 -1.41 -8.60 -8.40
CA PHE A 57 -0.67 -9.65 -7.68
C PHE A 57 0.07 -10.55 -8.66
N PHE A 58 1.04 -11.30 -8.14
CA PHE A 58 1.71 -12.34 -8.94
C PHE A 58 0.79 -13.55 -9.09
N LYS A 59 0.53 -13.96 -10.32
CA LYS A 59 -0.33 -15.13 -10.61
C LYS A 59 0.26 -16.46 -10.15
N ASN A 60 1.58 -16.52 -9.93
CA ASN A 60 2.28 -17.73 -9.56
C ASN A 60 2.22 -17.93 -8.03
N ASN A 61 1.65 -19.04 -7.59
CA ASN A 61 1.54 -19.40 -6.17
C ASN A 61 2.90 -19.66 -5.49
N TYR A 62 3.98 -19.77 -6.25
CA TYR A 62 5.34 -19.97 -5.73
C TYR A 62 5.75 -18.88 -4.72
N PHE A 63 5.28 -17.67 -4.90
CA PHE A 63 5.60 -16.53 -4.03
C PHE A 63 4.87 -16.54 -2.69
N VAL A 64 3.83 -17.38 -2.54
CA VAL A 64 3.05 -17.47 -1.29
C VAL A 64 3.89 -18.04 -0.15
N ASN A 65 4.86 -18.89 -0.44
CA ASN A 65 5.73 -19.55 0.54
C ASN A 65 6.96 -18.73 0.94
N PHE A 66 7.15 -17.54 0.36
CA PHE A 66 8.29 -16.69 0.69
C PHE A 66 8.15 -16.08 2.08
N GLY A 67 9.28 -15.84 2.75
CA GLY A 67 9.33 -15.12 4.01
C GLY A 67 8.79 -13.68 3.88
N ARG A 68 8.30 -13.12 4.97
CA ARG A 68 7.64 -11.79 5.02
C ARG A 68 8.44 -10.69 4.30
N ARG A 69 9.76 -10.66 4.45
CA ARG A 69 10.64 -9.66 3.81
C ARG A 69 10.62 -9.77 2.27
N LYS A 70 10.77 -10.98 1.73
CA LYS A 70 10.74 -11.22 0.27
C LYS A 70 9.39 -10.84 -0.32
N LYS A 71 8.30 -11.20 0.35
CA LYS A 71 6.93 -10.82 -0.02
C LYS A 71 6.78 -9.30 -0.12
N PHE A 72 7.33 -8.59 0.83
CA PHE A 72 7.28 -7.14 0.86
C PHE A 72 8.00 -6.51 -0.34
N PHE A 73 9.22 -6.94 -0.65
CA PHE A 73 9.98 -6.44 -1.80
C PHE A 73 9.30 -6.74 -3.14
N LEU A 74 8.68 -7.91 -3.28
CA LEU A 74 7.88 -8.23 -4.46
C LEU A 74 6.71 -7.26 -4.66
N CYS A 75 6.01 -6.90 -3.59
CA CYS A 75 4.93 -5.92 -3.67
C CYS A 75 5.45 -4.51 -3.98
N LEU A 76 6.61 -4.11 -3.44
CA LEU A 76 7.26 -2.84 -3.81
C LEU A 76 7.63 -2.81 -5.30
N PHE A 77 8.09 -3.92 -5.85
CA PHE A 77 8.39 -4.05 -7.27
C PHE A 77 7.12 -3.87 -8.12
N LEU A 78 6.01 -4.51 -7.73
CA LEU A 78 4.72 -4.29 -8.39
C LEU A 78 4.27 -2.81 -8.31
N LEU A 79 4.45 -2.19 -7.15
CA LEU A 79 4.13 -0.76 -6.96
C LEU A 79 4.98 0.13 -7.86
N PHE A 80 6.28 -0.13 -7.95
CA PHE A 80 7.20 0.58 -8.82
C PHE A 80 6.70 0.56 -10.28
N PHE A 81 6.41 -0.60 -10.84
CA PHE A 81 5.92 -0.71 -12.21
C PHE A 81 4.54 -0.08 -12.41
N GLU A 82 3.67 -0.16 -11.40
CA GLU A 82 2.35 0.45 -11.50
C GLU A 82 2.43 1.98 -11.52
N ILE A 83 3.37 2.57 -10.77
CA ILE A 83 3.65 4.01 -10.79
C ILE A 83 4.28 4.42 -12.12
N LEU A 84 5.23 3.63 -12.67
CA LEU A 84 5.84 3.94 -13.96
C LEU A 84 4.83 3.98 -15.10
N LYS A 85 3.83 3.09 -15.06
CA LYS A 85 2.73 3.09 -16.07
C LYS A 85 1.87 4.33 -16.01
N ASN A 86 1.68 4.90 -14.84
CA ASN A 86 0.88 6.11 -14.66
C ASN A 86 1.33 6.86 -13.40
N LYS A 87 2.00 7.99 -13.60
CA LYS A 87 2.44 8.86 -12.50
C LYS A 87 1.30 9.68 -11.86
N ASN A 88 0.13 9.77 -12.50
CA ASN A 88 -1.02 10.48 -11.94
C ASN A 88 -1.80 9.59 -10.96
N VAL A 89 -1.10 9.08 -9.94
CA VAL A 89 -1.65 8.21 -8.90
C VAL A 89 -1.47 8.81 -7.52
N ILE A 90 -2.35 8.39 -6.60
CA ILE A 90 -2.19 8.59 -5.16
C ILE A 90 -2.02 7.20 -4.55
N VAL A 91 -0.93 7.00 -3.83
CA VAL A 91 -0.66 5.73 -3.15
C VAL A 91 -1.20 5.81 -1.72
N LEU A 92 -2.01 4.83 -1.32
CA LEU A 92 -2.50 4.68 0.05
C LEU A 92 -1.84 3.44 0.67
N SER A 93 -0.91 3.65 1.62
CA SER A 93 -0.15 2.57 2.25
C SER A 93 -0.82 2.11 3.55
N PHE A 94 -1.14 0.82 3.62
CA PHE A 94 -1.63 0.14 4.83
C PHE A 94 -0.54 -0.65 5.55
N GLN A 95 0.53 -1.03 4.86
CA GLN A 95 1.65 -1.79 5.42
C GLN A 95 2.97 -1.34 4.79
N GLY A 96 4.06 -1.47 5.56
CA GLY A 96 5.40 -1.16 5.07
C GLY A 96 5.61 0.32 4.74
N ASN A 97 5.05 1.17 5.56
CA ASN A 97 4.90 2.60 5.33
C ASN A 97 6.21 3.30 4.95
N VAL A 98 7.32 3.02 5.65
CA VAL A 98 8.62 3.67 5.40
C VAL A 98 9.12 3.44 3.98
N TYR A 99 9.20 2.18 3.56
CA TYR A 99 9.72 1.84 2.22
C TYR A 99 8.78 2.28 1.10
N CYS A 100 7.47 2.18 1.34
CA CYS A 100 6.46 2.66 0.40
C CYS A 100 6.57 4.18 0.21
N THR A 101 6.72 4.93 1.30
CA THR A 101 6.91 6.39 1.27
C THR A 101 8.19 6.77 0.55
N LEU A 102 9.30 6.09 0.86
CA LEU A 102 10.59 6.35 0.21
C LEU A 102 10.51 6.12 -1.31
N LEU A 103 9.91 5.01 -1.73
CA LEU A 103 9.70 4.71 -3.15
C LEU A 103 8.83 5.78 -3.83
N CYS A 104 7.72 6.15 -3.22
CA CYS A 104 6.82 7.17 -3.77
C CYS A 104 7.50 8.53 -3.87
N LYS A 105 8.31 8.90 -2.88
CA LYS A 105 9.11 10.14 -2.91
C LYS A 105 10.11 10.14 -4.06
N LEU A 106 10.87 9.06 -4.23
CA LEU A 106 11.84 8.92 -5.33
C LEU A 106 11.17 9.03 -6.70
N LEU A 107 9.93 8.54 -6.82
CA LEU A 107 9.17 8.58 -8.07
C LEU A 107 8.31 9.86 -8.24
N GLY A 108 8.32 10.77 -7.28
CA GLY A 108 7.55 12.02 -7.31
C GLY A 108 6.03 11.82 -7.22
N VAL A 109 5.56 10.80 -6.48
CA VAL A 109 4.14 10.43 -6.38
C VAL A 109 3.62 10.70 -4.96
N LYS A 110 2.40 11.22 -4.86
CA LYS A 110 1.74 11.46 -3.57
C LYS A 110 1.44 10.15 -2.84
N VAL A 111 1.80 10.09 -1.56
CA VAL A 111 1.53 8.94 -0.69
C VAL A 111 0.76 9.39 0.55
N ILE A 112 -0.23 8.61 0.93
CA ILE A 112 -0.97 8.72 2.19
C ILE A 112 -0.67 7.45 2.97
N VAL A 113 -0.16 7.62 4.18
CA VAL A 113 0.25 6.51 5.04
C VAL A 113 -0.75 6.35 6.17
N ARG A 114 -1.20 5.14 6.38
CA ARG A 114 -1.99 4.79 7.55
C ARG A 114 -1.12 4.13 8.62
N SER A 115 -1.00 4.77 9.79
CA SER A 115 -0.43 4.12 10.96
C SER A 115 -1.44 3.16 11.59
N ASN A 116 -1.01 1.94 11.88
CA ASN A 116 -1.83 0.92 12.52
C ASN A 116 -1.45 0.73 14.00
N THR A 117 -0.46 1.48 14.48
CA THR A 117 0.03 1.45 15.87
C THR A 117 -0.02 2.86 16.44
N SER A 118 -0.26 2.98 17.77
CA SER A 118 -0.07 4.24 18.47
C SER A 118 1.42 4.63 18.44
N PRO A 119 1.76 5.92 18.47
CA PRO A 119 3.14 6.38 18.54
C PRO A 119 3.93 5.76 19.71
N GLU A 120 3.26 5.51 20.83
CA GLU A 120 3.82 4.91 22.05
C GLU A 120 4.21 3.43 21.90
N GLY A 121 3.60 2.70 20.97
CA GLY A 121 3.92 1.30 20.66
C GLY A 121 5.10 1.11 19.70
N TRP A 122 5.72 2.18 19.22
CA TRP A 122 6.90 2.10 18.38
C TRP A 122 8.15 1.97 19.24
N SER A 123 8.88 0.87 19.08
CA SER A 123 10.05 0.55 19.86
C SER A 123 11.03 1.73 19.97
N GLN A 124 11.68 1.87 21.11
CA GLN A 124 12.72 2.85 21.47
C GLN A 124 13.97 2.83 20.56
N ASN A 125 13.91 2.21 19.39
CA ASN A 125 15.01 2.12 18.45
C ASN A 125 15.18 3.44 17.68
N ILE A 126 16.23 4.19 17.98
CA ILE A 126 16.62 5.49 17.38
C ILE A 126 16.55 5.46 15.85
N ILE A 127 16.94 4.36 15.22
CA ILE A 127 16.90 4.20 13.75
C ILE A 127 15.46 4.25 13.22
N LYS A 128 14.51 3.66 13.93
CA LYS A 128 13.08 3.70 13.51
C LYS A 128 12.48 5.10 13.71
N HIS A 129 12.91 5.82 14.74
CA HIS A 129 12.50 7.21 14.99
C HIS A 129 12.98 8.13 13.86
N PHE A 130 14.24 8.00 13.45
CA PHE A 130 14.81 8.77 12.33
C PHE A 130 14.03 8.53 11.01
N PHE A 131 13.67 7.28 10.71
CA PHE A 131 12.87 6.97 9.52
C PHE A 131 11.41 7.48 9.62
N LEU A 132 10.87 7.60 10.83
CA LEU A 132 9.55 8.19 11.08
C LEU A 132 9.56 9.70 10.83
N GLU A 133 10.53 10.42 11.36
CA GLU A 133 10.69 11.85 11.11
C GLU A 133 10.90 12.12 9.63
N LEU A 134 11.73 11.33 8.96
CA LEU A 134 11.93 11.47 7.51
C LEU A 134 10.63 11.27 6.73
N SER A 135 9.76 10.36 7.17
CA SER A 135 8.45 10.12 6.53
C SER A 135 7.44 11.24 6.82
N LEU A 136 7.48 11.83 8.01
CA LEU A 136 6.62 12.97 8.40
C LEU A 136 7.02 14.27 7.67
N ILE A 137 8.32 14.54 7.53
CA ILE A 137 8.83 15.71 6.77
C ILE A 137 8.41 15.65 5.29
N VAL A 138 8.20 14.45 4.76
CA VAL A 138 7.75 14.23 3.37
C VAL A 138 6.25 14.51 3.18
N LEU A 139 5.45 14.45 4.25
CA LEU A 139 4.02 14.72 4.21
C LEU A 139 3.68 16.21 4.29
N THR A 140 4.64 17.07 4.64
CA THR A 140 4.43 18.52 4.87
C THR A 140 4.86 19.44 3.73
N LYS A 141 5.21 18.89 2.56
CA LYS A 141 5.49 19.71 1.34
C LYS A 141 4.56 19.40 0.19
#